data_9fe7521ebe5a59916422336729186897
#
_entry.id   9fe7521ebe5a59916422336729186897
#
_cell.length_a   1.000
_cell.length_b   1.000
_cell.length_c   1.000
_cell.angle_alpha   90.00
_cell.angle_beta   90.00
_cell.angle_gamma   90.00
#
_symmetry.space_group_name_H-M   'P 1'
#
loop_
_entity.id
_entity.type
_entity.pdbx_description
1 polymer ?
#
loop_
_entity_poly.entity_id
_entity_poly.type
_entity_poly.pdbx_seq_one_letter_code
_entity_poly.pdbx_strand_id
1 'polypeptide(L)'
;MAEKVTIARPYAEAAFSLALGAGALEAWSQALERLAALVTLDEVRTVLLDPKVDDDSKARVLLELAGADQPLPEAVQNFVRLLVQNDRVLLLPEIHALFVARKNDHEGVAVAKVTSAFPLDDAARERLKQDLEAHFKKKLQLEVAVDPDLIGGVRVQVGDEVIDASAYLAGNCHCSV
;
A
#
# COMPACT_ATOMS: atom_id res chain seq x y z
N MET A 1 -3.63 16.01 7.46
CA MET A 1 -3.24 14.62 7.14
C MET A 1 -4.34 13.61 7.48
N ALA A 2 -4.81 13.59 8.74
CA ALA A 2 -5.90 12.68 9.16
C ALA A 2 -7.23 12.93 8.43
N GLU A 3 -7.56 14.16 8.09
CA GLU A 3 -8.78 14.51 7.36
C GLU A 3 -8.83 13.92 5.95
N LYS A 4 -7.71 13.94 5.22
CA LYS A 4 -7.62 13.37 3.88
C LYS A 4 -7.88 11.86 3.88
N VAL A 5 -7.29 11.16 4.84
CA VAL A 5 -7.49 9.71 5.01
C VAL A 5 -8.95 9.40 5.34
N THR A 6 -9.57 10.18 6.21
CA THR A 6 -10.99 10.02 6.59
C THR A 6 -11.91 10.20 5.39
N ILE A 7 -11.64 11.20 4.54
CA ILE A 7 -12.42 11.46 3.32
C ILE A 7 -12.15 10.38 2.26
N ALA A 8 -10.92 9.91 2.15
CA ALA A 8 -10.51 8.90 1.18
C ALA A 8 -11.05 7.49 1.51
N ARG A 9 -11.30 7.19 2.77
CA ARG A 9 -11.71 5.86 3.24
C ARG A 9 -12.93 5.29 2.52
N PRO A 10 -14.07 5.99 2.40
CA PRO A 10 -15.25 5.44 1.72
C PRO A 10 -14.98 5.15 0.23
N TYR A 11 -14.16 5.94 -0.41
CA TYR A 11 -13.76 5.70 -1.81
C TYR A 11 -12.85 4.47 -1.95
N ALA A 12 -11.92 4.30 -1.04
CA ALA A 12 -11.06 3.11 -1.01
C ALA A 12 -11.87 1.83 -0.75
N GLU A 13 -12.84 1.88 0.14
CA GLU A 13 -13.76 0.76 0.42
C GLU A 13 -14.63 0.42 -0.79
N ALA A 14 -15.16 1.42 -1.47
CA ALA A 14 -15.94 1.24 -2.69
C ALA A 14 -15.08 0.62 -3.82
N ALA A 15 -13.88 1.15 -4.02
CA ALA A 15 -12.93 0.60 -5.00
C ALA A 15 -12.56 -0.85 -4.69
N PHE A 16 -12.30 -1.16 -3.43
CA PHE A 16 -12.00 -2.53 -3.00
C PHE A 16 -13.17 -3.49 -3.25
N SER A 17 -14.39 -3.07 -2.92
CA SER A 17 -15.60 -3.89 -3.15
C SER A 17 -15.83 -4.17 -4.63
N LEU A 18 -15.62 -3.17 -5.49
CA LEU A 18 -15.73 -3.34 -6.94
C LEU A 18 -14.65 -4.26 -7.49
N ALA A 19 -13.42 -4.09 -7.04
CA ALA A 19 -12.28 -4.92 -7.44
C ALA A 19 -12.44 -6.38 -6.99
N LEU A 20 -12.92 -6.59 -5.78
CA LEU A 20 -13.20 -7.92 -5.23
C LEU A 20 -14.33 -8.61 -5.98
N GLY A 21 -15.42 -7.92 -6.26
CA GLY A 21 -16.55 -8.44 -7.03
C GLY A 21 -16.19 -8.83 -8.47
N ALA A 22 -15.25 -8.10 -9.08
CA ALA A 22 -14.74 -8.39 -10.43
C ALA A 22 -13.59 -9.40 -10.45
N GLY A 23 -13.04 -9.80 -9.29
CA GLY A 23 -11.85 -10.64 -9.21
C GLY A 23 -10.58 -10.00 -9.80
N ALA A 24 -10.51 -8.67 -9.77
CA ALA A 24 -9.48 -7.87 -10.43
C ALA A 24 -8.69 -6.98 -9.44
N LEU A 25 -8.43 -7.48 -8.24
CA LEU A 25 -7.71 -6.74 -7.19
C LEU A 25 -6.35 -6.23 -7.66
N GLU A 26 -5.60 -7.06 -8.36
CA GLU A 26 -4.28 -6.70 -8.87
C GLU A 26 -4.36 -5.62 -9.95
N ALA A 27 -5.27 -5.75 -10.90
CA ALA A 27 -5.49 -4.77 -11.96
C ALA A 27 -5.91 -3.41 -11.39
N TRP A 28 -6.77 -3.40 -10.39
CA TRP A 28 -7.18 -2.19 -9.67
C TRP A 28 -6.02 -1.57 -8.90
N SER A 29 -5.21 -2.38 -8.23
CA SER A 29 -4.03 -1.92 -7.49
C SER A 29 -3.05 -1.19 -8.41
N GLN A 30 -2.71 -1.79 -9.55
CA GLN A 30 -1.82 -1.20 -10.53
C GLN A 30 -2.40 0.07 -11.17
N ALA A 31 -3.69 0.07 -11.48
CA ALA A 31 -4.37 1.23 -12.03
C ALA A 31 -4.38 2.41 -11.04
N LEU A 32 -4.70 2.15 -9.76
CA LEU A 32 -4.68 3.17 -8.71
C LEU A 32 -3.27 3.68 -8.44
N GLU A 33 -2.26 2.83 -8.49
CA GLU A 33 -0.85 3.22 -8.35
C GLU A 33 -0.43 4.22 -9.42
N ARG A 34 -0.72 3.94 -10.69
CA ARG A 34 -0.44 4.85 -11.80
C ARG A 34 -1.18 6.18 -11.65
N LEU A 35 -2.46 6.11 -11.35
CA LEU A 35 -3.28 7.31 -11.13
C LEU A 35 -2.76 8.14 -9.96
N ALA A 36 -2.37 7.50 -8.86
CA ALA A 36 -1.79 8.17 -7.70
C ALA A 36 -0.46 8.87 -8.06
N ALA A 37 0.39 8.22 -8.83
CA ALA A 37 1.63 8.82 -9.31
C ALA A 37 1.37 10.05 -10.21
N LEU A 38 0.40 9.96 -11.12
CA LEU A 38 0.05 11.07 -12.01
C LEU A 38 -0.43 12.32 -11.26
N VAL A 39 -1.28 12.16 -10.25
CA VAL A 39 -1.78 13.32 -9.49
C VAL A 39 -0.73 13.97 -8.58
N THR A 40 0.41 13.34 -8.38
CA THR A 40 1.55 13.95 -7.67
C THR A 40 2.38 14.87 -8.57
N LEU A 41 2.24 14.74 -9.89
CA LEU A 41 2.92 15.61 -10.85
C LEU A 41 2.31 17.02 -10.86
N ASP A 42 3.15 18.04 -10.74
CA ASP A 42 2.69 19.44 -10.68
C ASP A 42 1.92 19.87 -11.94
N GLU A 43 2.33 19.39 -13.10
CA GLU A 43 1.67 19.65 -14.37
C GLU A 43 0.23 19.12 -14.39
N VAL A 44 0.04 17.88 -13.94
CA VAL A 44 -1.27 17.25 -13.85
C VAL A 44 -2.14 17.93 -12.79
N ARG A 45 -1.56 18.25 -11.64
CA ARG A 45 -2.26 18.98 -10.56
C ARG A 45 -2.76 20.35 -11.03
N THR A 46 -1.96 21.06 -11.81
CA THR A 46 -2.34 22.37 -12.35
C THR A 46 -3.59 22.26 -13.22
N VAL A 47 -3.65 21.26 -14.09
CA VAL A 47 -4.83 21.00 -14.93
C VAL A 47 -6.05 20.60 -14.09
N LEU A 48 -5.85 19.73 -13.08
CA LEU A 48 -6.94 19.26 -12.23
C LEU A 48 -7.53 20.36 -11.34
N LEU A 49 -6.71 21.35 -10.96
CA LEU A 49 -7.14 22.47 -10.12
C LEU A 49 -7.66 23.66 -10.95
N ASP A 50 -7.50 23.64 -12.26
CA ASP A 50 -7.95 24.73 -13.13
C ASP A 50 -9.49 24.73 -13.22
N PRO A 51 -10.17 25.80 -12.74
CA PRO A 51 -11.63 25.89 -12.81
C PRO A 51 -12.17 26.08 -14.23
N LYS A 52 -11.30 26.39 -15.19
CA LYS A 52 -11.68 26.53 -16.60
C LYS A 52 -11.79 25.22 -17.35
N VAL A 53 -11.18 24.17 -16.80
CA VAL A 53 -11.23 22.83 -17.38
C VAL A 53 -12.44 22.09 -16.80
N ASP A 54 -13.30 21.59 -17.68
CA ASP A 54 -14.46 20.81 -17.28
C ASP A 54 -14.06 19.42 -16.73
N ASP A 55 -14.94 18.83 -15.94
CA ASP A 55 -14.70 17.56 -15.26
C ASP A 55 -14.45 16.40 -16.24
N ASP A 56 -15.16 16.38 -17.36
CA ASP A 56 -14.97 15.36 -18.40
C ASP A 56 -13.58 15.45 -19.04
N SER A 57 -13.07 16.64 -19.26
CA SER A 57 -11.72 16.86 -19.79
C SER A 57 -10.65 16.47 -18.77
N LYS A 58 -10.85 16.77 -17.50
CA LYS A 58 -9.95 16.35 -16.40
C LYS A 58 -9.88 14.81 -16.30
N ALA A 59 -11.03 14.17 -16.31
CA ALA A 59 -11.10 12.71 -16.28
C ALA A 59 -10.44 12.07 -17.50
N ARG A 60 -10.68 12.63 -18.69
CA ARG A 60 -10.07 12.16 -19.94
C ARG A 60 -8.55 12.22 -19.91
N VAL A 61 -7.98 13.33 -19.48
CA VAL A 61 -6.52 13.52 -19.37
C VAL A 61 -5.91 12.47 -18.45
N LEU A 62 -6.51 12.27 -17.27
CA LEU A 62 -6.03 11.23 -16.33
C LEU A 62 -6.11 9.83 -16.92
N LEU A 63 -7.22 9.51 -17.58
CA LEU A 63 -7.45 8.17 -18.14
C LEU A 63 -6.53 7.89 -19.33
N GLU A 64 -6.29 8.88 -20.17
CA GLU A 64 -5.35 8.76 -21.29
C GLU A 64 -3.92 8.56 -20.81
N LEU A 65 -3.48 9.34 -19.83
CA LEU A 65 -2.13 9.22 -19.27
C LEU A 65 -1.93 7.89 -18.53
N ALA A 66 -2.91 7.49 -17.73
CA ALA A 66 -2.84 6.23 -16.97
C ALA A 66 -3.01 4.99 -17.86
N GLY A 67 -3.73 5.13 -18.97
CA GLY A 67 -3.99 4.05 -19.93
C GLY A 67 -2.96 3.94 -21.05
N ALA A 68 -1.93 4.78 -21.07
CA ALA A 68 -0.93 4.80 -22.14
C ALA A 68 -0.19 3.47 -22.30
N ASP A 69 0.14 2.82 -21.18
CA ASP A 69 0.85 1.54 -21.19
C ASP A 69 -0.10 0.33 -21.24
N GLN A 70 -1.21 0.43 -20.54
CA GLN A 70 -2.22 -0.64 -20.46
C GLN A 70 -3.62 -0.04 -20.33
N PRO A 71 -4.61 -0.57 -21.07
CA PRO A 71 -5.98 -0.07 -20.97
C PRO A 71 -6.54 -0.27 -19.57
N LEU A 72 -7.19 0.75 -19.06
CA LEU A 72 -7.84 0.71 -17.75
C LEU A 72 -9.19 0.00 -17.84
N PRO A 73 -9.54 -0.84 -16.85
CA PRO A 73 -10.88 -1.41 -16.76
C PRO A 73 -11.97 -0.32 -16.74
N GLU A 74 -13.11 -0.59 -17.34
CA GLU A 74 -14.24 0.37 -17.39
C GLU A 74 -14.67 0.80 -15.99
N ALA A 75 -14.69 -0.10 -15.03
CA ALA A 75 -15.01 0.20 -13.64
C ALA A 75 -14.04 1.22 -13.02
N VAL A 76 -12.76 1.13 -13.33
CA VAL A 76 -11.74 2.13 -12.90
C VAL A 76 -11.99 3.47 -13.56
N GLN A 77 -12.33 3.49 -14.85
CA GLN A 77 -12.66 4.72 -15.57
C GLN A 77 -13.85 5.44 -14.93
N ASN A 78 -14.91 4.70 -14.61
CA ASN A 78 -16.08 5.25 -13.93
C ASN A 78 -15.75 5.76 -12.52
N PHE A 79 -14.90 5.06 -11.80
CA PHE A 79 -14.41 5.47 -10.49
C PHE A 79 -13.63 6.79 -10.56
N VAL A 80 -12.76 6.96 -11.55
CA VAL A 80 -12.01 8.21 -11.76
C VAL A 80 -12.96 9.38 -12.08
N ARG A 81 -13.95 9.15 -12.93
CA ARG A 81 -14.98 10.16 -13.25
C ARG A 81 -15.72 10.59 -11.99
N LEU A 82 -16.10 9.65 -11.15
CA LEU A 82 -16.75 9.93 -9.87
C LEU A 82 -15.87 10.78 -8.96
N LEU A 83 -14.58 10.48 -8.86
CA LEU A 83 -13.63 11.26 -8.06
C LEU A 83 -13.46 12.69 -8.58
N VAL A 84 -13.42 12.87 -9.88
CA VAL A 84 -13.33 14.20 -10.51
C VAL A 84 -14.59 15.02 -10.24
N GLN A 85 -15.78 14.42 -10.40
CA GLN A 85 -17.06 15.09 -10.14
C GLN A 85 -17.24 15.52 -8.68
N ASN A 86 -16.66 14.79 -7.76
CA ASN A 86 -16.72 15.09 -6.32
C ASN A 86 -15.53 15.93 -5.82
N ASP A 87 -14.64 16.38 -6.70
CA ASP A 87 -13.40 17.10 -6.34
C ASP A 87 -12.51 16.32 -5.36
N ARG A 88 -12.47 14.99 -5.50
CA ARG A 88 -11.69 14.08 -4.64
C ARG A 88 -10.52 13.40 -5.36
N VAL A 89 -10.27 13.79 -6.60
CA VAL A 89 -9.22 13.16 -7.42
C VAL A 89 -7.81 13.32 -6.84
N LEU A 90 -7.54 14.39 -6.10
CA LEU A 90 -6.25 14.62 -5.45
C LEU A 90 -6.02 13.71 -4.24
N LEU A 91 -7.05 12.98 -3.80
CA LEU A 91 -6.96 11.97 -2.74
C LEU A 91 -6.53 10.59 -3.26
N LEU A 92 -6.28 10.45 -4.55
CA LEU A 92 -5.85 9.17 -5.14
C LEU A 92 -4.66 8.51 -4.44
N PRO A 93 -3.60 9.23 -4.02
CA PRO A 93 -2.52 8.62 -3.25
C PRO A 93 -2.99 7.99 -1.93
N GLU A 94 -3.85 8.68 -1.19
CA GLU A 94 -4.44 8.17 0.05
C GLU A 94 -5.40 7.01 -0.21
N ILE A 95 -6.21 7.10 -1.26
CA ILE A 95 -7.11 6.01 -1.69
C ILE A 95 -6.32 4.77 -2.08
N HIS A 96 -5.23 4.93 -2.83
CA HIS A 96 -4.35 3.83 -3.20
C HIS A 96 -3.73 3.16 -1.97
N ALA A 97 -3.19 3.94 -1.03
CA ALA A 97 -2.60 3.40 0.20
C ALA A 97 -3.62 2.59 1.01
N LEU A 98 -4.84 3.09 1.18
CA LEU A 98 -5.92 2.39 1.88
C LEU A 98 -6.39 1.13 1.13
N PHE A 99 -6.44 1.20 -0.20
CA PHE A 99 -6.79 0.04 -1.04
C PHE A 99 -5.76 -1.09 -0.89
N VAL A 100 -4.47 -0.76 -0.95
CA VAL A 100 -3.38 -1.73 -0.78
C VAL A 100 -3.41 -2.35 0.63
N ALA A 101 -3.66 -1.55 1.66
CA ALA A 101 -3.80 -2.06 3.02
C ALA A 101 -4.96 -3.07 3.12
N ARG A 102 -6.12 -2.75 2.55
CA ARG A 102 -7.28 -3.64 2.50
C ARG A 102 -7.01 -4.92 1.69
N LYS A 103 -6.33 -4.77 0.55
CA LYS A 103 -5.93 -5.90 -0.28
C LYS A 103 -5.03 -6.85 0.49
N ASN A 104 -4.02 -6.34 1.18
CA ASN A 104 -3.10 -7.14 1.98
C ASN A 104 -3.82 -7.86 3.12
N ASP A 105 -4.74 -7.19 3.81
CA ASP A 105 -5.56 -7.80 4.85
C ASP A 105 -6.44 -8.94 4.29
N HIS A 106 -7.03 -8.73 3.12
CA HIS A 106 -7.88 -9.74 2.48
C HIS A 106 -7.07 -10.96 1.99
N GLU A 107 -5.90 -10.72 1.42
CA GLU A 107 -5.00 -11.79 0.97
C GLU A 107 -4.26 -12.48 2.14
N GLY A 108 -4.41 -11.97 3.35
CA GLY A 108 -3.71 -12.45 4.53
C GLY A 108 -2.22 -12.13 4.51
N VAL A 109 -1.81 -11.14 3.72
CA VAL A 109 -0.44 -10.63 3.67
C VAL A 109 -0.32 -9.47 4.63
N ALA A 110 0.52 -9.60 5.65
CA ALA A 110 0.87 -8.51 6.55
C ALA A 110 2.27 -7.98 6.21
N VAL A 111 2.46 -6.69 6.41
CA VAL A 111 3.79 -6.08 6.27
C VAL A 111 4.49 -6.14 7.62
N ALA A 112 5.63 -6.81 7.67
CA ALA A 112 6.51 -6.86 8.84
C ALA A 112 7.66 -5.88 8.64
N LYS A 113 7.68 -4.81 9.41
CA LYS A 113 8.81 -3.89 9.48
C LYS A 113 9.85 -4.44 10.43
N VAL A 114 11.00 -4.80 9.88
CA VAL A 114 12.14 -5.32 10.65
C VAL A 114 13.17 -4.22 10.77
N THR A 115 13.41 -3.76 11.99
CA THR A 115 14.48 -2.82 12.28
C THR A 115 15.62 -3.56 12.97
N SER A 116 16.80 -3.55 12.36
CA SER A 116 17.99 -4.24 12.86
C SER A 116 19.13 -3.26 13.10
N ALA A 117 19.95 -3.54 14.12
CA ALA A 117 21.16 -2.77 14.38
C ALA A 117 22.28 -3.01 13.35
N PHE A 118 22.20 -4.09 12.58
CA PHE A 118 23.15 -4.47 11.55
C PHE A 118 22.43 -4.97 10.29
N PRO A 119 23.07 -4.89 9.11
CA PRO A 119 22.46 -5.40 7.89
C PRO A 119 22.26 -6.92 7.96
N LEU A 120 21.03 -7.36 7.64
CA LEU A 120 20.69 -8.77 7.54
C LEU A 120 21.04 -9.30 6.15
N ASP A 121 21.69 -10.46 6.11
CA ASP A 121 21.90 -11.17 4.85
C ASP A 121 20.61 -11.86 4.37
N ASP A 122 20.59 -12.29 3.11
CA ASP A 122 19.39 -12.88 2.51
C ASP A 122 18.95 -14.17 3.22
N ALA A 123 19.90 -14.96 3.72
CA ALA A 123 19.61 -16.17 4.47
C ALA A 123 18.94 -15.88 5.83
N ALA A 124 19.40 -14.84 6.53
CA ALA A 124 18.80 -14.40 7.79
C ALA A 124 17.39 -13.82 7.58
N ARG A 125 17.19 -13.06 6.50
CA ARG A 125 15.88 -12.55 6.10
C ARG A 125 14.88 -13.67 5.85
N GLU A 126 15.28 -14.67 5.09
CA GLU A 126 14.41 -15.79 4.74
C GLU A 126 14.02 -16.62 5.97
N ARG A 127 14.96 -16.89 6.86
CA ARG A 127 14.68 -17.58 8.14
C ARG A 127 13.72 -16.77 9.01
N LEU A 128 13.98 -15.47 9.16
CA LEU A 128 13.12 -14.58 9.93
C LEU A 128 11.72 -14.52 9.36
N LYS A 129 11.59 -14.48 8.05
CA LYS A 129 10.31 -14.51 7.34
C LYS A 129 9.55 -15.80 7.64
N GLN A 130 10.20 -16.95 7.50
CA GLN A 130 9.59 -18.27 7.76
C GLN A 130 9.13 -18.41 9.22
N ASP A 131 9.95 -17.98 10.16
CA ASP A 131 9.62 -18.01 11.58
C ASP A 131 8.43 -17.11 11.92
N LEU A 132 8.41 -15.91 11.36
CA LEU A 132 7.30 -14.96 11.54
C LEU A 132 6.01 -15.45 10.86
N GLU A 133 6.10 -15.98 9.65
CA GLU A 133 4.94 -16.56 8.95
C GLU A 133 4.36 -17.76 9.71
N ALA A 134 5.20 -18.60 10.31
CA ALA A 134 4.76 -19.68 11.15
C ALA A 134 4.10 -19.20 12.44
N HIS A 135 4.63 -18.14 13.05
CA HIS A 135 4.10 -17.56 14.29
C HIS A 135 2.74 -16.88 14.08
N PHE A 136 2.63 -16.04 13.04
CA PHE A 136 1.40 -15.31 12.73
C PHE A 136 0.42 -16.07 11.85
N LYS A 137 0.81 -17.19 11.26
CA LYS A 137 0.01 -17.99 10.31
C LYS A 137 -0.52 -17.18 9.13
N LYS A 138 0.24 -16.19 8.70
CA LYS A 138 -0.05 -15.29 7.56
C LYS A 138 1.18 -15.15 6.70
N LYS A 139 0.99 -14.87 5.41
CA LYS A 139 2.10 -14.47 4.54
C LYS A 139 2.59 -13.09 4.96
N LEU A 140 3.90 -12.95 5.13
CA LEU A 140 4.53 -11.71 5.56
C LEU A 140 5.44 -11.16 4.46
N GLN A 141 5.33 -9.88 4.23
CA GLN A 141 6.27 -9.13 3.42
C GLN A 141 7.22 -8.39 4.35
N LEU A 142 8.52 -8.68 4.25
CA LEU A 142 9.51 -8.05 5.10
C LEU A 142 10.02 -6.75 4.50
N GLU A 143 9.91 -5.68 5.26
CA GLU A 143 10.63 -4.43 5.02
C GLU A 143 11.76 -4.32 6.04
N VAL A 144 13.00 -4.37 5.59
CA VAL A 144 14.17 -4.30 6.47
C VAL A 144 14.73 -2.89 6.48
N ALA A 145 14.78 -2.30 7.66
CA ALA A 145 15.47 -1.04 7.93
C ALA A 145 16.66 -1.31 8.85
N VAL A 146 17.77 -0.61 8.61
CA VAL A 146 18.94 -0.69 9.48
C VAL A 146 19.00 0.57 10.32
N ASP A 147 18.97 0.40 11.64
CA ASP A 147 19.10 1.48 12.61
C ASP A 147 20.26 1.17 13.57
N PRO A 148 21.40 1.85 13.43
CA PRO A 148 22.56 1.60 14.27
C PRO A 148 22.37 2.04 15.73
N ASP A 149 21.34 2.84 16.04
CA ASP A 149 21.03 3.27 17.40
C ASP A 149 20.32 2.18 18.22
N LEU A 150 19.84 1.11 17.58
CA LEU A 150 19.31 -0.06 18.27
C LEU A 150 20.42 -0.81 19.00
N ILE A 151 20.26 -0.97 20.29
CA ILE A 151 21.21 -1.69 21.14
C ILE A 151 20.89 -3.21 21.03
N GLY A 152 21.67 -3.91 20.19
CA GLY A 152 21.79 -5.36 20.22
C GLY A 152 20.54 -6.18 19.93
N GLY A 153 19.58 -5.68 19.14
CA GLY A 153 18.36 -6.41 18.87
C GLY A 153 17.79 -6.21 17.47
N VAL A 154 16.86 -7.07 17.14
CA VAL A 154 15.99 -6.91 15.96
C VAL A 154 14.58 -6.63 16.47
N ARG A 155 14.03 -5.52 16.05
CA ARG A 155 12.64 -5.17 16.32
C ARG A 155 11.80 -5.50 15.10
N VAL A 156 10.77 -6.30 15.30
CA VAL A 156 9.80 -6.64 14.26
C VAL A 156 8.46 -6.04 14.62
N GLN A 157 7.93 -5.22 13.73
CA GLN A 157 6.59 -4.67 13.84
C GLN A 157 5.71 -5.26 12.77
N VAL A 158 4.67 -5.98 13.17
CA VAL A 158 3.66 -6.55 12.27
C VAL A 158 2.31 -5.90 12.59
N GLY A 159 1.86 -5.01 11.70
CA GLY A 159 0.66 -4.24 11.96
C GLY A 159 0.77 -3.41 13.23
N ASP A 160 -0.09 -3.68 14.20
CA ASP A 160 -0.11 -3.02 15.52
C ASP A 160 0.73 -3.75 16.58
N GLU A 161 1.22 -4.96 16.28
CA GLU A 161 2.04 -5.74 17.20
C GLU A 161 3.52 -5.49 16.98
N VAL A 162 4.23 -5.24 18.07
CA VAL A 162 5.70 -5.08 18.09
C VAL A 162 6.29 -6.25 18.85
N ILE A 163 7.15 -7.02 18.17
CA ILE A 163 7.87 -8.13 18.76
C ILE A 163 9.36 -7.80 18.81
N ASP A 164 9.95 -7.93 19.98
CA ASP A 164 11.40 -7.85 20.13
C ASP A 164 12.02 -9.22 19.83
N ALA A 165 12.61 -9.35 18.67
CA ALA A 165 13.20 -10.60 18.19
C ALA A 165 14.69 -10.76 18.55
N SER A 166 15.18 -10.02 19.52
CA SER A 166 16.56 -10.14 19.99
C SER A 166 16.89 -11.58 20.44
N ALA A 167 15.91 -12.32 20.92
CA ALA A 167 16.05 -13.72 21.31
C ALA A 167 16.16 -14.70 20.11
N TYR A 168 15.65 -14.35 18.94
CA TYR A 168 15.67 -15.22 17.75
C TYR A 168 17.03 -15.24 17.03
N LEU A 169 17.82 -14.20 17.15
CA LEU A 169 19.14 -14.10 16.53
C LEU A 169 20.27 -14.62 17.42
N ALA A 170 20.03 -14.79 18.69
CA ALA A 170 21.00 -15.34 19.64
C ALA A 170 21.03 -16.87 19.62
N GLY A 171 20.79 -17.50 18.48
CA GLY A 171 20.93 -18.93 18.21
C GLY A 171 20.84 -19.85 19.41
N ASN A 172 19.78 -20.65 19.53
CA ASN A 172 19.67 -21.76 20.48
C ASN A 172 19.76 -21.40 21.97
N CYS A 173 18.77 -20.78 22.52
CA CYS A 173 18.42 -21.12 23.88
C CYS A 173 17.16 -21.99 23.87
N HIS A 174 17.36 -23.27 23.84
CA HIS A 174 16.44 -24.24 24.41
C HIS A 174 16.22 -23.82 25.87
N CYS A 175 15.16 -23.12 26.15
CA CYS A 175 14.56 -23.14 27.47
C CYS A 175 13.30 -23.96 27.38
N SER A 176 13.48 -25.26 27.54
CA SER A 176 12.48 -26.11 28.17
C SER A 176 12.20 -25.53 29.57
N VAL A 177 11.02 -25.09 29.83
CA VAL A 177 10.19 -25.45 31.01
C VAL A 177 8.77 -25.03 30.67
#